data_d722334164a294e6979ce7dc95b2b0cf
#
_entry.id   d722334164a294e6979ce7dc95b2b0cf
#
_cell.length_a   1.000
_cell.length_b   1.000
_cell.length_c   1.000
_cell.angle_alpha   90.00
_cell.angle_beta   90.00
_cell.angle_gamma   90.00
#
_symmetry.space_group_name_H-M   'P 1'
#
loop_
_entity.id
_entity.type
_entity.pdbx_description
1 polymer ?
#
loop_
_entity_poly.entity_id
_entity_poly.type
_entity_poly.pdbx_seq_one_letter_code
_entity_poly.pdbx_strand_id
1 'polypeptide(L)'
;MYVGAWGPDYPDPHTNAGTFAYNPDNSDEAKATGLLAYRNAWDTGGLTEKVAAAVIEGDRDTRAKMYADIQSEFRDIAPFAVLFQKIEQTGRNKVVKNLNLGGAITAVSYWPVTK
;
A
#
# COMPACT_ATOMS: atom_id res chain seq x y z
N MET A 1 20.46 5.99 4.47
CA MET A 1 19.34 6.31 3.55
C MET A 1 18.95 5.03 2.83
N TYR A 2 17.67 4.70 2.85
CA TYR A 2 17.11 3.53 2.15
C TYR A 2 16.25 4.02 0.97
N VAL A 3 16.44 3.43 -0.20
CA VAL A 3 15.60 3.67 -1.38
C VAL A 3 14.96 2.34 -1.77
N GLY A 4 13.66 2.30 -1.87
CA GLY A 4 12.91 1.08 -2.18
C GLY A 4 11.76 1.34 -3.13
N ALA A 5 11.18 0.26 -3.64
CA ALA A 5 9.93 0.27 -4.37
C ALA A 5 8.89 -0.51 -3.57
N TRP A 6 7.66 -0.05 -3.65
CA TRP A 6 6.51 -0.70 -3.03
C TRP A 6 5.35 -0.78 -4.02
N GLY A 7 4.64 -1.87 -3.96
CA GLY A 7 3.36 -2.03 -4.64
C GLY A 7 2.43 -2.86 -3.76
N PRO A 8 1.16 -2.45 -3.58
CA PRO A 8 0.22 -3.21 -2.79
C PRO A 8 -0.12 -4.55 -3.47
N ASP A 9 -0.24 -5.61 -2.68
CA ASP A 9 -0.57 -6.95 -3.17
C ASP A 9 -2.06 -7.11 -3.51
N TYR A 10 -2.91 -6.29 -2.89
CA TYR A 10 -4.37 -6.27 -3.09
C TYR A 10 -4.94 -4.86 -2.89
N PRO A 11 -6.12 -4.55 -3.45
CA PRO A 11 -6.70 -3.21 -3.42
C PRO A 11 -7.40 -2.91 -2.09
N ASP A 12 -6.62 -2.78 -1.02
CA ASP A 12 -7.08 -2.35 0.29
C ASP A 12 -6.11 -1.29 0.86
N PRO A 13 -6.62 -0.20 1.46
CA PRO A 13 -5.76 0.85 2.01
C PRO A 13 -4.84 0.35 3.13
N HIS A 14 -5.21 -0.75 3.81
CA HIS A 14 -4.38 -1.33 4.85
C HIS A 14 -3.04 -1.84 4.33
N THR A 15 -2.95 -2.29 3.08
CA THR A 15 -1.66 -2.75 2.51
C THR A 15 -0.60 -1.66 2.57
N ASN A 16 -1.00 -0.42 2.33
CA ASN A 16 -0.12 0.73 2.45
C ASN A 16 0.06 1.16 3.90
N ALA A 17 -1.04 1.39 4.62
CA ALA A 17 -0.99 1.88 6.00
C ALA A 17 -0.24 0.92 6.93
N GLY A 18 -0.49 -0.39 6.82
CA GLY A 18 0.22 -1.41 7.61
C GLY A 18 1.71 -1.49 7.30
N THR A 19 2.11 -1.17 6.07
CA THR A 19 3.52 -1.22 5.69
C THR A 19 4.28 0.06 6.09
N PHE A 20 3.66 1.22 5.91
CA PHE A 20 4.34 2.51 6.06
C PHE A 20 4.08 3.20 7.41
N ALA A 21 2.93 2.97 8.03
CA ALA A 21 2.48 3.70 9.21
C ALA A 21 2.22 2.81 10.45
N TYR A 22 2.54 1.54 10.38
CA TYR A 22 2.38 0.59 11.48
C TYR A 22 3.74 0.04 11.90
N ASN A 23 4.10 0.23 13.17
CA ASN A 23 5.31 -0.31 13.77
C ASN A 23 5.12 -0.42 15.29
N PRO A 24 4.54 -1.54 15.78
CA PRO A 24 4.20 -1.69 17.19
C PRO A 24 5.41 -1.96 18.09
N ASP A 25 6.50 -2.46 17.52
CA ASP A 25 7.72 -2.79 18.24
C ASP A 25 8.94 -2.54 17.35
N ASN A 26 9.77 -1.59 17.74
CA ASN A 26 10.96 -1.16 17.01
C ASN A 26 12.25 -1.85 17.49
N SER A 27 12.13 -2.85 18.34
CA SER A 27 13.27 -3.63 18.86
C SER A 27 13.81 -4.62 17.83
N ASP A 28 15.07 -5.04 17.98
CA ASP A 28 15.69 -6.04 17.13
C ASP A 28 15.04 -7.42 17.30
N GLU A 29 14.44 -7.69 18.46
CA GLU A 29 13.74 -8.92 18.79
C GLU A 29 12.41 -9.07 18.02
N ALA A 30 11.77 -7.98 17.66
CA ALA A 30 10.51 -7.97 16.93
C ALA A 30 10.60 -8.67 15.58
N LYS A 31 11.75 -8.60 14.91
CA LYS A 31 12.03 -9.21 13.60
C LYS A 31 10.92 -8.97 12.57
N ALA A 32 10.32 -7.77 12.60
CA ALA A 32 9.19 -7.38 11.79
C ALA A 32 9.61 -7.21 10.32
N THR A 33 9.66 -8.31 9.58
CA THR A 33 9.98 -8.30 8.15
C THR A 33 8.79 -7.77 7.34
N GLY A 34 9.05 -7.02 6.29
CA GLY A 34 7.99 -6.51 5.40
C GLY A 34 7.49 -5.11 5.76
N LEU A 35 7.56 -4.70 7.00
CA LEU A 35 7.16 -3.35 7.44
C LEU A 35 8.25 -2.33 7.12
N LEU A 36 7.96 -1.33 6.30
CA LEU A 36 8.96 -0.30 5.97
C LEU A 36 9.21 0.66 7.12
N ALA A 37 8.21 0.91 7.97
CA ALA A 37 8.40 1.66 9.20
C ALA A 37 9.46 1.00 10.10
N TYR A 38 9.35 -0.30 10.35
CA TYR A 38 10.32 -1.06 11.13
C TYR A 38 11.72 -1.05 10.51
N ARG A 39 11.83 -1.30 9.18
CA ARG A 39 13.12 -1.32 8.47
C ARG A 39 13.88 0.00 8.56
N ASN A 40 13.18 1.10 8.74
CA ASN A 40 13.75 2.43 8.90
C ASN A 40 13.86 2.86 10.37
N ALA A 41 13.58 1.94 11.30
CA ALA A 41 13.56 2.20 12.74
C ALA A 41 12.71 3.43 13.09
N TRP A 42 11.62 3.64 12.36
CA TRP A 42 10.73 4.78 12.58
C TRP A 42 9.69 4.45 13.64
N ASP A 43 9.74 5.20 14.73
CA ASP A 43 8.70 5.23 15.74
C ASP A 43 7.51 6.02 15.16
N THR A 44 6.42 5.30 14.90
CA THR A 44 5.23 5.84 14.25
C THR A 44 4.35 6.67 15.20
N GLY A 45 4.69 6.71 16.49
CA GLY A 45 3.84 7.33 17.49
C GLY A 45 2.42 6.77 17.48
N GLY A 46 1.40 7.63 17.57
CA GLY A 46 0.00 7.22 17.59
C GLY A 46 -0.57 6.67 16.28
N LEU A 47 0.21 6.63 15.18
CA LEU A 47 -0.26 6.05 13.91
C LEU A 47 -0.44 4.54 14.00
N THR A 48 0.38 3.84 14.77
CA THR A 48 0.24 2.39 14.96
C THR A 48 -1.13 2.00 15.50
N GLU A 49 -1.61 2.69 16.55
CA GLU A 49 -2.93 2.45 17.14
C GLU A 49 -4.06 2.79 16.18
N LYS A 50 -3.93 3.87 15.41
CA LYS A 50 -4.92 4.25 14.39
C LYS A 50 -5.02 3.22 13.27
N VAL A 51 -3.89 2.70 12.79
CA VAL A 51 -3.86 1.64 11.77
C VAL A 51 -4.46 0.36 12.33
N ALA A 52 -4.14 -0.03 13.56
CA ALA A 52 -4.71 -1.20 14.22
C ALA A 52 -6.22 -1.07 14.39
N ALA A 53 -6.74 0.10 14.73
CA ALA A 53 -8.17 0.35 14.83
C ALA A 53 -8.85 0.30 13.45
N ALA A 54 -8.25 0.90 12.42
CA ALA A 54 -8.83 0.95 11.09
C ALA A 54 -8.92 -0.42 10.39
N VAL A 55 -8.01 -1.35 10.72
CA VAL A 55 -8.03 -2.69 10.10
C VAL A 55 -9.21 -3.54 10.55
N ILE A 56 -9.68 -3.33 11.79
CA ILE A 56 -10.79 -4.10 12.36
C ILE A 56 -12.15 -3.38 12.24
N GLU A 57 -12.16 -2.14 11.70
CA GLU A 57 -13.40 -1.38 11.51
C GLU A 57 -14.26 -2.03 10.41
N GLY A 58 -15.49 -2.40 10.77
CA GLY A 58 -16.42 -3.09 9.88
C GLY A 58 -17.31 -2.15 9.05
N ASP A 59 -17.54 -0.91 9.51
CA ASP A 59 -18.29 0.07 8.74
C ASP A 59 -17.40 0.68 7.66
N ARG A 60 -17.82 0.53 6.41
CA ARG A 60 -17.00 0.92 5.25
C ARG A 60 -16.69 2.42 5.21
N ASP A 61 -17.66 3.25 5.51
CA ASP A 61 -17.50 4.70 5.39
C ASP A 61 -16.64 5.24 6.52
N THR A 62 -16.87 4.75 7.73
CA THR A 62 -16.02 5.04 8.90
C THR A 62 -14.58 4.59 8.63
N ARG A 63 -14.37 3.38 8.14
CA ARG A 63 -13.06 2.82 7.81
C ARG A 63 -12.33 3.66 6.75
N ALA A 64 -13.05 4.07 5.69
CA ALA A 64 -12.48 4.92 4.65
C ALA A 64 -12.00 6.27 5.22
N LYS A 65 -12.78 6.87 6.11
CA LYS A 65 -12.41 8.10 6.80
C LYS A 65 -11.18 7.92 7.69
N MET A 66 -11.12 6.83 8.46
CA MET A 66 -9.96 6.54 9.30
C MET A 66 -8.67 6.45 8.47
N TYR A 67 -8.69 5.78 7.33
CA TYR A 67 -7.51 5.72 6.45
C TYR A 67 -7.18 7.08 5.79
N ALA A 68 -8.16 7.90 5.49
CA ALA A 68 -7.92 9.26 4.99
C ALA A 68 -7.23 10.13 6.06
N ASP A 69 -7.66 10.01 7.31
CA ASP A 69 -7.06 10.72 8.44
C ASP A 69 -5.62 10.24 8.70
N ILE A 70 -5.38 8.92 8.65
CA ILE A 70 -4.03 8.32 8.76
C ILE A 70 -3.11 8.85 7.66
N GLN A 71 -3.58 8.90 6.41
CA GLN A 71 -2.80 9.42 5.28
C GLN A 71 -2.46 10.91 5.43
N SER A 72 -3.41 11.71 5.93
CA SER A 72 -3.17 13.14 6.20
C SER A 72 -2.08 13.32 7.24
N GLU A 73 -2.18 12.62 8.37
CA GLU A 73 -1.20 12.71 9.44
C GLU A 73 0.18 12.19 9.00
N PHE A 74 0.22 11.06 8.29
CA PHE A 74 1.44 10.51 7.72
C PHE A 74 2.14 11.52 6.78
N ARG A 75 1.37 12.18 5.92
CA ARG A 75 1.89 13.23 5.03
C ARG A 75 2.47 14.41 5.81
N ASP A 76 1.81 14.82 6.88
CA ASP A 76 2.22 15.99 7.68
C ASP A 76 3.50 15.69 8.48
N ILE A 77 3.69 14.44 8.92
CA ILE A 77 4.93 13.97 9.56
C ILE A 77 6.05 13.77 8.51
N ALA A 78 5.68 13.37 7.29
CA ALA A 78 6.59 13.15 6.15
C ALA A 78 7.81 12.23 6.43
N PRO A 79 7.61 11.04 7.02
CA PRO A 79 8.73 10.14 7.36
C PRO A 79 9.39 9.52 6.13
N PHE A 80 8.68 9.49 5.01
CA PHE A 80 9.13 8.96 3.72
C PHE A 80 8.93 9.99 2.61
N ALA A 81 9.91 10.08 1.72
CA ALA A 81 9.79 10.87 0.50
C ALA A 81 9.31 9.97 -0.65
N VAL A 82 8.09 10.20 -1.14
CA VAL A 82 7.58 9.53 -2.35
C VAL A 82 8.16 10.22 -3.56
N LEU A 83 8.99 9.52 -4.33
CA LEU A 83 9.71 10.11 -5.47
C LEU A 83 8.84 10.11 -6.73
N PHE A 84 8.23 8.98 -7.07
CA PHE A 84 7.35 8.84 -8.23
C PHE A 84 6.52 7.57 -8.14
N GLN A 85 5.45 7.55 -8.90
CA GLN A 85 4.68 6.34 -9.16
C GLN A 85 4.95 5.87 -10.59
N LYS A 86 5.29 4.60 -10.74
CA LYS A 86 5.54 3.97 -12.03
C LYS A 86 4.25 3.93 -12.85
N ILE A 87 4.36 4.27 -14.13
CA ILE A 87 3.28 4.04 -15.11
C ILE A 87 3.48 2.66 -15.73
N GLU A 88 2.50 1.79 -15.57
CA GLU A 88 2.51 0.50 -16.21
C GLU A 88 2.26 0.65 -17.71
N GLN A 89 3.11 0.00 -18.52
CA GLN A 89 3.02 0.03 -19.97
C GLN A 89 2.94 -1.40 -20.51
N THR A 90 2.03 -1.64 -21.44
CA THR A 90 1.86 -2.94 -22.07
C THR A 90 1.88 -2.81 -23.58
N GLY A 91 2.83 -3.48 -24.22
CA GLY A 91 2.86 -3.65 -25.66
C GLY A 91 2.05 -4.88 -26.08
N ARG A 92 1.19 -4.72 -27.09
CA ARG A 92 0.47 -5.85 -27.68
C ARG A 92 0.48 -5.79 -29.19
N ASN A 93 0.38 -6.96 -29.85
CA ASN A 93 0.16 -7.00 -31.28
C ASN A 93 -1.25 -6.47 -31.58
N LYS A 94 -1.40 -5.67 -32.62
CA LYS A 94 -2.67 -5.04 -33.04
C LYS A 94 -3.80 -6.02 -33.35
N VAL A 95 -3.48 -7.27 -33.65
CA VAL A 95 -4.49 -8.33 -33.89
C VAL A 95 -5.09 -8.87 -32.59
N VAL A 96 -4.45 -8.67 -31.46
CA VAL A 96 -4.95 -9.10 -30.15
C VAL A 96 -6.11 -8.18 -29.74
N LYS A 97 -7.28 -8.74 -29.53
CA LYS A 97 -8.49 -8.04 -29.09
C LYS A 97 -8.84 -8.41 -27.66
N ASN A 98 -9.64 -7.57 -27.02
CA ASN A 98 -10.26 -7.84 -25.72
C ASN A 98 -9.27 -8.11 -24.57
N LEU A 99 -8.01 -7.69 -24.70
CA LEU A 99 -7.07 -7.75 -23.57
C LEU A 99 -7.48 -6.71 -22.53
N ASN A 100 -7.90 -7.18 -21.36
CA ASN A 100 -8.20 -6.36 -20.21
C ASN A 100 -7.03 -6.42 -19.24
N LEU A 101 -6.33 -5.29 -19.08
CA LEU A 101 -5.19 -5.16 -18.17
C LEU A 101 -5.61 -5.03 -16.70
N GLY A 102 -6.93 -4.99 -16.43
CA GLY A 102 -7.45 -4.75 -15.09
C GLY A 102 -7.26 -3.29 -14.64
N GLY A 103 -8.04 -2.90 -13.66
CA GLY A 103 -7.88 -1.62 -12.94
C GLY A 103 -7.25 -1.81 -11.56
N ALA A 104 -7.11 -3.05 -11.13
CA ALA A 104 -6.50 -3.42 -9.86
C ALA A 104 -5.19 -4.18 -10.08
N ILE A 105 -4.36 -4.15 -9.09
CA ILE A 105 -2.94 -4.47 -9.02
C ILE A 105 -2.54 -5.83 -9.63
N THR A 106 -3.46 -6.77 -9.83
CA THR A 106 -3.13 -8.13 -10.28
C THR A 106 -4.12 -8.76 -11.26
N ALA A 107 -5.08 -8.02 -11.78
CA ALA A 107 -6.19 -8.60 -12.50
C ALA A 107 -6.08 -8.48 -14.03
N VAL A 108 -5.02 -9.01 -14.62
CA VAL A 108 -5.02 -9.22 -16.07
C VAL A 108 -5.93 -10.39 -16.40
N SER A 109 -6.97 -10.15 -17.19
CA SER A 109 -7.90 -11.18 -17.64
C SER A 109 -7.58 -11.59 -19.07
N TYR A 110 -7.20 -12.84 -19.24
CA TYR A 110 -6.85 -13.40 -20.55
C TYR A 110 -7.98 -14.19 -21.21
N TRP A 111 -9.02 -14.60 -20.45
CA TRP A 111 -10.09 -15.43 -20.97
C TRP A 111 -10.90 -14.78 -22.13
N PRO A 112 -11.10 -13.44 -22.20
CA PRO A 112 -11.81 -12.83 -23.32
C PRO A 112 -10.90 -12.53 -24.53
N VAL A 113 -9.61 -12.82 -24.45
CA VAL A 113 -8.64 -12.47 -25.49
C VAL A 113 -8.91 -13.28 -26.75
N THR A 114 -8.99 -12.60 -27.89
CA THR A 114 -9.13 -13.18 -29.23
C THR A 114 -8.07 -12.61 -30.17
N LYS A 115 -7.87 -13.32 -31.28
CA LYS A 115 -7.07 -12.88 -32.42
C LYS A 115 -7.97 -12.40 -33.56
#